data_23bf8681a022b4953f46cd0185dd1d62
#
_entry.id   23bf8681a022b4953f46cd0185dd1d62
#
_cell.length_a   1.000
_cell.length_b   1.000
_cell.length_c   1.000
_cell.angle_alpha   90.00
_cell.angle_beta   90.00
_cell.angle_gamma   90.00
#
_symmetry.space_group_name_H-M   'P 1'
#
loop_
_entity.id
_entity.type
_entity.pdbx_description
1 polymer ?
#
loop_
_entity_poly.entity_id
_entity_poly.type
_entity_poly.pdbx_seq_one_letter_code
_entity_poly.pdbx_strand_id
1 'polypeptide(L)'
;MTVTLRDVTIREGAQMPGREYDVEARVAAGRALDRLGLDAIQAGFPAVGETDRAAIRRLAGETDASVVGIARARTADVDAALDASADVIEVFVPTSDRHLEHVLGKSREEMVAMTGEALDRARDGSVAVHLTLVDGFRTDPAQLAAVFDAFPSVPTITVADTVGARTPDHVRELVADLRARGVDGDRLGVHFHDDLGVATANTLAAVDAGATTADVSVASLGERAGNAALERVVVANAVDGDGDGADFDLDRSALVPACRATLDALGESVDPRTPVLGEAVTTHEAGIHTAAMLHDPGTFEPCDPATFGGERRLVFGPGRSGSARALLERAGIDPTDERVARLLDLLAERGPMDEATATTLVDDEF
;
A
#
# COMPACT_ATOMS: atom_id res chain seq x y z
N MET A 1 -18.65 0.82 -3.15
CA MET A 1 -18.29 -0.59 -2.82
C MET A 1 -17.20 -0.53 -1.77
N THR A 2 -17.37 -1.23 -0.66
CA THR A 2 -16.30 -1.34 0.36
C THR A 2 -15.28 -2.36 -0.11
N VAL A 3 -14.01 -2.01 -0.01
CA VAL A 3 -12.87 -2.86 -0.39
C VAL A 3 -11.93 -2.99 0.80
N THR A 4 -11.64 -4.22 1.17
CA THR A 4 -10.70 -4.57 2.23
C THR A 4 -9.26 -4.42 1.73
N LEU A 5 -8.46 -3.58 2.38
CA LEU A 5 -7.02 -3.52 2.18
C LEU A 5 -6.31 -4.41 3.22
N ARG A 6 -5.50 -5.35 2.75
CA ARG A 6 -4.66 -6.19 3.60
C ARG A 6 -3.21 -5.75 3.45
N ASP A 7 -2.57 -5.39 4.53
CA ASP A 7 -1.17 -5.02 4.50
C ASP A 7 -0.27 -6.27 4.50
N VAL A 8 0.66 -6.33 3.56
CA VAL A 8 1.63 -7.41 3.45
C VAL A 8 3.07 -6.96 3.71
N THR A 9 3.28 -5.71 4.16
CA THR A 9 4.59 -5.06 4.32
C THR A 9 5.57 -5.90 5.13
N ILE A 10 5.14 -6.37 6.30
CA ILE A 10 6.02 -7.09 7.23
C ILE A 10 6.49 -8.41 6.62
N ARG A 11 5.57 -9.15 6.01
CA ARG A 11 5.86 -10.46 5.42
C ARG A 11 6.64 -10.33 4.11
N GLU A 12 6.21 -9.46 3.20
CA GLU A 12 6.88 -9.25 1.90
C GLU A 12 8.23 -8.57 2.07
N GLY A 13 8.32 -7.58 2.96
CA GLY A 13 9.58 -6.90 3.26
C GLY A 13 10.65 -7.85 3.81
N ALA A 14 10.26 -8.84 4.62
CA ALA A 14 11.17 -9.86 5.12
C ALA A 14 11.71 -10.82 4.04
N GLN A 15 11.12 -10.82 2.84
CA GLN A 15 11.59 -11.60 1.68
C GLN A 15 12.62 -10.85 0.83
N MET A 16 12.84 -9.55 1.10
CA MET A 16 13.85 -8.78 0.39
C MET A 16 15.25 -9.30 0.70
N PRO A 17 16.14 -9.42 -0.30
CA PRO A 17 17.52 -9.89 -0.08
C PRO A 17 18.25 -9.04 0.98
N GLY A 18 18.83 -9.72 1.98
CA GLY A 18 19.62 -9.09 3.03
C GLY A 18 18.81 -8.32 4.10
N ARG A 19 17.50 -8.54 4.16
CA ARG A 19 16.61 -7.99 5.20
C ARG A 19 16.31 -9.04 6.25
N GLU A 20 16.51 -8.67 7.50
CA GLU A 20 16.15 -9.47 8.67
C GLU A 20 15.48 -8.54 9.67
N TYR A 21 14.16 -8.59 9.79
CA TYR A 21 13.42 -7.84 10.80
C TYR A 21 13.22 -8.71 12.02
N ASP A 22 13.67 -8.23 13.16
CA ASP A 22 13.43 -8.89 14.44
C ASP A 22 11.98 -8.78 14.91
N VAL A 23 11.63 -9.44 15.99
CA VAL A 23 10.25 -9.46 16.52
C VAL A 23 9.81 -8.05 16.92
N GLU A 24 10.69 -7.25 17.53
CA GLU A 24 10.34 -5.89 18.00
C GLU A 24 10.05 -4.96 16.83
N ALA A 25 10.87 -5.01 15.78
CA ALA A 25 10.66 -4.25 14.55
C ALA A 25 9.32 -4.60 13.88
N ARG A 26 9.02 -5.89 13.75
CA ARG A 26 7.74 -6.37 13.15
C ARG A 26 6.53 -5.96 13.99
N VAL A 27 6.62 -6.05 15.31
CA VAL A 27 5.53 -5.65 16.22
C VAL A 27 5.33 -4.13 16.18
N ALA A 28 6.41 -3.35 16.18
CA ALA A 28 6.31 -1.90 16.08
C ALA A 28 5.69 -1.45 14.74
N ALA A 29 6.08 -2.10 13.64
CA ALA A 29 5.49 -1.88 12.30
C ALA A 29 4.00 -2.26 12.27
N GLY A 30 3.63 -3.44 12.78
CA GLY A 30 2.24 -3.87 12.85
C GLY A 30 1.35 -2.93 13.65
N ARG A 31 1.83 -2.44 14.80
CA ARG A 31 1.11 -1.42 15.60
C ARG A 31 0.98 -0.07 14.87
N ALA A 32 1.95 0.28 14.01
CA ALA A 32 1.86 1.48 13.20
C ALA A 32 0.78 1.35 12.13
N LEU A 33 0.69 0.19 11.49
CA LEU A 33 -0.32 -0.16 10.49
C LEU A 33 -1.73 -0.26 11.10
N ASP A 34 -1.85 -0.85 12.30
CA ASP A 34 -3.11 -0.98 13.02
C ASP A 34 -3.78 0.38 13.30
N ARG A 35 -2.97 1.42 13.62
CA ARG A 35 -3.50 2.78 13.78
C ARG A 35 -4.15 3.39 12.54
N LEU A 36 -3.90 2.82 11.37
CA LEU A 36 -4.53 3.23 10.12
C LEU A 36 -5.97 2.69 9.99
N GLY A 37 -6.32 1.67 10.78
CA GLY A 37 -7.63 1.02 10.73
C GLY A 37 -7.72 -0.05 9.64
N LEU A 38 -6.61 -0.68 9.25
CA LEU A 38 -6.62 -1.78 8.28
C LEU A 38 -7.32 -3.01 8.83
N ASP A 39 -8.07 -3.72 7.99
CA ASP A 39 -8.78 -4.94 8.38
C ASP A 39 -7.85 -6.11 8.72
N ALA A 40 -6.70 -6.19 8.04
CA ALA A 40 -5.78 -7.30 8.20
C ALA A 40 -4.32 -6.95 7.91
N ILE A 41 -3.40 -7.60 8.65
CA ILE A 41 -1.95 -7.45 8.52
C ILE A 41 -1.31 -8.84 8.38
N GLN A 42 -0.64 -9.10 7.25
CA GLN A 42 0.18 -10.30 7.09
C GLN A 42 1.50 -10.14 7.84
N ALA A 43 1.59 -10.74 9.02
CA ALA A 43 2.71 -10.53 9.93
C ALA A 43 3.90 -11.49 9.70
N GLY A 44 3.72 -12.58 8.94
CA GLY A 44 4.81 -13.50 8.67
C GLY A 44 4.40 -14.85 8.10
N PHE A 45 5.42 -15.72 7.97
CA PHE A 45 5.30 -17.10 7.52
C PHE A 45 5.75 -18.07 8.63
N PRO A 46 4.83 -18.54 9.49
CA PRO A 46 5.15 -19.33 10.70
C PRO A 46 6.02 -20.56 10.48
N ALA A 47 5.90 -21.21 9.32
CA ALA A 47 6.67 -22.40 9.00
C ALA A 47 8.17 -22.14 8.79
N VAL A 48 8.61 -20.87 8.60
CA VAL A 48 10.02 -20.56 8.34
C VAL A 48 10.83 -20.31 9.61
N GLY A 49 10.18 -19.93 10.73
CA GLY A 49 10.95 -19.74 11.96
C GLY A 49 10.21 -19.17 13.16
N GLU A 50 10.92 -19.11 14.29
CA GLU A 50 10.36 -18.61 15.55
C GLU A 50 10.11 -17.11 15.54
N THR A 51 10.92 -16.34 14.80
CA THR A 51 10.71 -14.87 14.67
C THR A 51 9.32 -14.56 14.10
N ASP A 52 8.93 -15.27 13.04
CA ASP A 52 7.60 -15.11 12.42
C ASP A 52 6.49 -15.53 13.38
N ARG A 53 6.63 -16.71 14.05
CA ARG A 53 5.63 -17.16 15.05
C ARG A 53 5.51 -16.19 16.21
N ALA A 54 6.62 -15.68 16.73
CA ALA A 54 6.60 -14.75 17.86
C ALA A 54 5.99 -13.39 17.49
N ALA A 55 6.28 -12.87 16.29
CA ALA A 55 5.68 -11.63 15.81
C ALA A 55 4.16 -11.76 15.65
N ILE A 56 3.69 -12.83 15.00
CA ILE A 56 2.26 -13.12 14.83
C ILE A 56 1.57 -13.22 16.19
N ARG A 57 2.11 -14.02 17.11
CA ARG A 57 1.52 -14.24 18.45
C ARG A 57 1.39 -12.95 19.25
N ARG A 58 2.37 -12.06 19.14
CA ARG A 58 2.32 -10.77 19.82
C ARG A 58 1.32 -9.83 19.18
N LEU A 59 1.34 -9.70 17.85
CA LEU A 59 0.42 -8.81 17.13
C LEU A 59 -1.04 -9.23 17.33
N ALA A 60 -1.36 -10.52 17.23
CA ALA A 60 -2.73 -11.02 17.47
C ALA A 60 -3.28 -10.69 18.88
N GLY A 61 -2.40 -10.43 19.87
CA GLY A 61 -2.79 -9.98 21.19
C GLY A 61 -2.75 -8.45 21.42
N GLU A 62 -2.28 -7.68 20.44
CA GLU A 62 -1.95 -6.27 20.63
C GLU A 62 -2.56 -5.33 19.57
N THR A 63 -3.19 -5.87 18.51
CA THR A 63 -3.79 -5.10 17.40
C THR A 63 -5.27 -5.40 17.28
N ASP A 64 -6.03 -4.45 16.76
CA ASP A 64 -7.46 -4.63 16.40
C ASP A 64 -7.59 -5.27 15.01
N ALA A 65 -6.59 -5.06 14.12
CA ALA A 65 -6.52 -5.70 12.81
C ALA A 65 -6.33 -7.22 12.94
N SER A 66 -6.99 -7.99 12.09
CA SER A 66 -6.78 -9.44 12.02
C SER A 66 -5.36 -9.79 11.57
N VAL A 67 -4.64 -10.55 12.39
CA VAL A 67 -3.25 -10.95 12.09
C VAL A 67 -3.23 -12.22 11.25
N VAL A 68 -2.68 -12.10 10.03
CA VAL A 68 -2.63 -13.17 9.06
C VAL A 68 -1.27 -13.87 9.10
N GLY A 69 -1.30 -15.21 9.27
CA GLY A 69 -0.15 -16.08 9.06
C GLY A 69 -0.31 -16.86 7.74
N ILE A 70 0.71 -16.82 6.87
CA ILE A 70 0.64 -17.56 5.61
C ILE A 70 1.12 -19.01 5.79
N ALA A 71 0.56 -19.94 5.00
CA ALA A 71 0.92 -21.35 5.00
C ALA A 71 0.89 -21.91 3.58
N ARG A 72 1.90 -22.69 3.18
CA ARG A 72 1.75 -23.52 1.98
C ARG A 72 0.57 -24.49 2.18
N ALA A 73 0.00 -24.99 1.10
CA ALA A 73 -1.03 -26.03 1.15
C ALA A 73 -0.46 -27.36 1.71
N ARG A 74 0.00 -27.34 2.96
CA ARG A 74 0.56 -28.45 3.74
C ARG A 74 0.08 -28.37 5.18
N THR A 75 -0.41 -29.46 5.72
CA THR A 75 -0.91 -29.51 7.10
C THR A 75 0.11 -29.06 8.13
N ALA A 76 1.40 -29.39 7.97
CA ALA A 76 2.46 -28.97 8.88
C ALA A 76 2.70 -27.44 8.88
N ASP A 77 2.51 -26.75 7.76
CA ASP A 77 2.60 -25.29 7.69
C ASP A 77 1.38 -24.64 8.38
N VAL A 78 0.20 -25.24 8.20
CA VAL A 78 -1.03 -24.84 8.88
C VAL A 78 -0.91 -25.03 10.39
N ASP A 79 -0.35 -26.17 10.85
CA ASP A 79 -0.08 -26.41 12.27
C ASP A 79 0.82 -25.33 12.86
N ALA A 80 1.88 -24.93 12.15
CA ALA A 80 2.77 -23.85 12.59
C ALA A 80 2.05 -22.50 12.71
N ALA A 81 1.07 -22.22 11.83
CA ALA A 81 0.26 -21.00 11.90
C ALA A 81 -0.76 -21.04 13.06
N LEU A 82 -1.36 -22.19 13.32
CA LEU A 82 -2.22 -22.42 14.49
C LEU A 82 -1.42 -22.24 15.79
N ASP A 83 -0.22 -22.82 15.89
CA ASP A 83 0.67 -22.67 17.04
C ASP A 83 1.14 -21.24 17.27
N ALA A 84 1.18 -20.42 16.19
CA ALA A 84 1.47 -18.99 16.27
C ALA A 84 0.25 -18.16 16.69
N SER A 85 -0.94 -18.75 16.84
CA SER A 85 -2.18 -18.06 17.19
C SER A 85 -2.58 -16.97 16.19
N ALA A 86 -2.37 -17.20 14.89
CA ALA A 86 -2.86 -16.31 13.84
C ALA A 86 -4.39 -16.25 13.86
N ASP A 87 -4.97 -15.06 13.67
CA ASP A 87 -6.43 -14.88 13.58
C ASP A 87 -6.96 -15.43 12.26
N VAL A 88 -6.16 -15.33 11.20
CA VAL A 88 -6.45 -15.83 9.87
C VAL A 88 -5.27 -16.65 9.36
N ILE A 89 -5.54 -17.82 8.81
CA ILE A 89 -4.54 -18.62 8.08
C ILE A 89 -4.80 -18.46 6.58
N GLU A 90 -3.84 -17.85 5.89
CA GLU A 90 -3.88 -17.75 4.44
C GLU A 90 -3.07 -18.88 3.81
N VAL A 91 -3.78 -19.86 3.27
CA VAL A 91 -3.16 -20.96 2.53
C VAL A 91 -2.81 -20.47 1.12
N PHE A 92 -1.59 -20.70 0.66
CA PHE A 92 -1.21 -20.37 -0.70
C PHE A 92 -0.78 -21.59 -1.50
N VAL A 93 -1.14 -21.61 -2.79
CA VAL A 93 -0.87 -22.74 -3.69
C VAL A 93 -0.61 -22.26 -5.12
N PRO A 94 0.39 -22.82 -5.83
CA PRO A 94 0.61 -22.58 -7.25
C PRO A 94 -0.56 -23.04 -8.11
N THR A 95 -0.93 -22.26 -9.16
CA THR A 95 -2.04 -22.60 -10.05
C THR A 95 -1.70 -22.63 -11.52
N SER A 96 -0.68 -21.88 -12.00
CA SER A 96 -0.28 -21.94 -13.41
C SER A 96 0.39 -23.28 -13.73
N ASP A 97 0.23 -23.75 -14.97
CA ASP A 97 0.85 -25.01 -15.43
C ASP A 97 2.36 -25.00 -15.21
N ARG A 98 3.02 -23.87 -15.45
CA ARG A 98 4.46 -23.70 -15.20
C ARG A 98 4.82 -23.90 -13.74
N HIS A 99 4.05 -23.34 -12.81
CA HIS A 99 4.31 -23.51 -11.37
C HIS A 99 3.87 -24.88 -10.86
N LEU A 100 2.83 -25.48 -11.41
CA LEU A 100 2.46 -26.85 -11.10
C LEU A 100 3.59 -27.82 -11.47
N GLU A 101 4.18 -27.65 -12.66
CA GLU A 101 5.27 -28.51 -13.15
C GLU A 101 6.59 -28.29 -12.40
N HIS A 102 7.03 -27.02 -12.26
CA HIS A 102 8.40 -26.73 -11.84
C HIS A 102 8.54 -26.31 -10.36
N VAL A 103 7.45 -25.92 -9.69
CA VAL A 103 7.48 -25.52 -8.28
C VAL A 103 6.83 -26.57 -7.40
N LEU A 104 5.62 -27.04 -7.77
CA LEU A 104 4.87 -27.98 -6.95
C LEU A 104 5.18 -29.45 -7.29
N GLY A 105 5.43 -29.78 -8.56
CA GLY A 105 5.67 -31.12 -9.05
C GLY A 105 4.43 -32.01 -8.96
N LYS A 106 3.23 -31.42 -9.16
CA LYS A 106 1.93 -32.10 -8.98
C LYS A 106 0.95 -31.75 -10.09
N SER A 107 -0.01 -32.65 -10.32
CA SER A 107 -1.16 -32.34 -11.18
C SER A 107 -2.10 -31.32 -10.54
N ARG A 108 -3.00 -30.77 -11.33
CA ARG A 108 -4.03 -29.83 -10.83
C ARG A 108 -4.99 -30.50 -9.86
N GLU A 109 -5.36 -31.75 -10.11
CA GLU A 109 -6.21 -32.56 -9.23
C GLU A 109 -5.52 -32.79 -7.86
N GLU A 110 -4.23 -33.13 -7.87
CA GLU A 110 -3.44 -33.29 -6.64
C GLU A 110 -3.30 -31.94 -5.89
N MET A 111 -3.15 -30.84 -6.64
CA MET A 111 -3.11 -29.49 -6.06
C MET A 111 -4.42 -29.15 -5.35
N VAL A 112 -5.58 -29.41 -5.98
CA VAL A 112 -6.89 -29.18 -5.35
C VAL A 112 -7.06 -30.07 -4.12
N ALA A 113 -6.69 -31.36 -4.19
CA ALA A 113 -6.82 -32.28 -3.07
C ALA A 113 -5.98 -31.82 -1.85
N MET A 114 -4.69 -31.52 -2.06
CA MET A 114 -3.82 -31.06 -0.96
C MET A 114 -4.24 -29.70 -0.39
N THR A 115 -4.80 -28.82 -1.22
CA THR A 115 -5.35 -27.54 -0.76
C THR A 115 -6.57 -27.78 0.13
N GLY A 116 -7.45 -28.70 -0.25
CA GLY A 116 -8.61 -29.10 0.58
C GLY A 116 -8.18 -29.62 1.94
N GLU A 117 -7.21 -30.54 1.98
CA GLU A 117 -6.65 -31.08 3.24
C GLU A 117 -6.09 -29.98 4.16
N ALA A 118 -5.36 -28.99 3.60
CA ALA A 118 -4.80 -27.87 4.35
C ALA A 118 -5.89 -26.95 4.89
N LEU A 119 -6.89 -26.62 4.07
CA LEU A 119 -8.03 -25.78 4.47
C LEU A 119 -8.88 -26.46 5.56
N ASP A 120 -9.13 -27.76 5.45
CA ASP A 120 -9.87 -28.50 6.45
C ASP A 120 -9.09 -28.56 7.77
N ARG A 121 -7.77 -28.77 7.72
CA ARG A 121 -6.92 -28.72 8.92
C ARG A 121 -6.97 -27.34 9.62
N ALA A 122 -6.99 -26.24 8.87
CA ALA A 122 -7.10 -24.90 9.44
C ALA A 122 -8.48 -24.69 10.10
N ARG A 123 -9.56 -25.15 9.46
CA ARG A 123 -10.92 -25.09 10.01
C ARG A 123 -11.08 -25.91 11.30
N ASP A 124 -10.43 -27.06 11.40
CA ASP A 124 -10.41 -27.86 12.63
C ASP A 124 -9.80 -27.07 13.80
N GLY A 125 -8.90 -26.11 13.51
CA GLY A 125 -8.35 -25.18 14.49
C GLY A 125 -9.27 -24.01 14.84
N SER A 126 -10.46 -23.92 14.23
CA SER A 126 -11.47 -22.87 14.47
C SER A 126 -10.97 -21.44 14.16
N VAL A 127 -10.06 -21.29 13.19
CA VAL A 127 -9.57 -20.01 12.69
C VAL A 127 -10.18 -19.65 11.34
N ALA A 128 -10.20 -18.37 11.00
CA ALA A 128 -10.61 -17.94 9.67
C ALA A 128 -9.57 -18.37 8.61
N VAL A 129 -10.05 -18.68 7.40
CA VAL A 129 -9.18 -19.22 6.33
C VAL A 129 -9.36 -18.41 5.06
N HIS A 130 -8.22 -18.01 4.47
CA HIS A 130 -8.15 -17.44 3.13
C HIS A 130 -7.31 -18.35 2.22
N LEU A 131 -7.42 -18.16 0.91
CA LEU A 131 -6.66 -18.91 -0.08
C LEU A 131 -6.01 -17.94 -1.07
N THR A 132 -4.72 -18.13 -1.36
CA THR A 132 -4.01 -17.38 -2.40
C THR A 132 -3.56 -18.29 -3.53
N LEU A 133 -3.95 -17.93 -4.74
CA LEU A 133 -3.64 -18.61 -6.00
C LEU A 133 -2.39 -18.01 -6.61
N VAL A 134 -1.23 -18.61 -6.29
CA VAL A 134 0.08 -18.14 -6.77
C VAL A 134 0.17 -18.31 -8.28
N ASP A 135 0.64 -17.26 -8.96
CA ASP A 135 0.73 -17.17 -10.41
C ASP A 135 -0.63 -17.29 -11.13
N GLY A 136 -1.68 -16.87 -10.41
CA GLY A 136 -3.05 -16.94 -10.87
C GLY A 136 -3.30 -16.12 -12.13
N PHE A 137 -2.66 -14.95 -12.27
CA PHE A 137 -2.79 -14.12 -13.47
C PHE A 137 -2.17 -14.73 -14.74
N ARG A 138 -1.42 -15.85 -14.63
CA ARG A 138 -0.96 -16.66 -15.78
C ARG A 138 -1.68 -18.00 -15.90
N THR A 139 -2.69 -18.23 -15.07
CA THR A 139 -3.55 -19.42 -15.11
C THR A 139 -4.74 -19.18 -16.02
N ASP A 140 -5.20 -20.21 -16.72
CA ASP A 140 -6.41 -20.15 -17.54
C ASP A 140 -7.63 -19.76 -16.68
N PRO A 141 -8.46 -18.77 -17.11
CA PRO A 141 -9.59 -18.29 -16.30
C PRO A 141 -10.63 -19.38 -15.95
N ALA A 142 -10.84 -20.39 -16.82
CA ALA A 142 -11.75 -21.48 -16.50
C ALA A 142 -11.18 -22.38 -15.40
N GLN A 143 -9.87 -22.55 -15.37
CA GLN A 143 -9.20 -23.30 -14.30
C GLN A 143 -9.21 -22.54 -12.97
N LEU A 144 -9.07 -21.22 -13.00
CA LEU A 144 -9.24 -20.38 -11.80
C LEU A 144 -10.69 -20.49 -11.27
N ALA A 145 -11.69 -20.29 -12.12
CA ALA A 145 -13.08 -20.41 -11.72
C ALA A 145 -13.39 -21.76 -11.09
N ALA A 146 -12.83 -22.85 -11.65
CA ALA A 146 -12.97 -24.20 -11.06
C ALA A 146 -12.36 -24.31 -9.65
N VAL A 147 -11.31 -23.55 -9.32
CA VAL A 147 -10.77 -23.50 -7.94
C VAL A 147 -11.75 -22.76 -7.01
N PHE A 148 -12.36 -21.66 -7.45
CA PHE A 148 -13.41 -20.97 -6.68
C PHE A 148 -14.60 -21.90 -6.39
N ASP A 149 -14.99 -22.71 -7.37
CA ASP A 149 -16.08 -23.69 -7.24
C ASP A 149 -15.69 -24.87 -6.33
N ALA A 150 -14.43 -25.28 -6.34
CA ALA A 150 -13.93 -26.35 -5.46
C ALA A 150 -13.93 -25.93 -3.97
N PHE A 151 -13.80 -24.65 -3.67
CA PHE A 151 -13.71 -24.12 -2.31
C PHE A 151 -14.79 -23.05 -2.01
N PRO A 152 -16.08 -23.37 -2.10
CA PRO A 152 -17.17 -22.39 -2.00
C PRO A 152 -17.29 -21.73 -0.61
N SER A 153 -16.75 -22.38 0.42
CA SER A 153 -16.79 -21.87 1.81
C SER A 153 -15.58 -21.02 2.21
N VAL A 154 -14.61 -20.81 1.30
CA VAL A 154 -13.50 -19.88 1.54
C VAL A 154 -13.99 -18.46 1.25
N PRO A 155 -13.98 -17.56 2.24
CA PRO A 155 -14.57 -16.21 2.06
C PRO A 155 -13.75 -15.34 1.12
N THR A 156 -12.43 -15.47 1.11
CA THR A 156 -11.53 -14.69 0.24
C THR A 156 -10.56 -15.62 -0.47
N ILE A 157 -10.55 -15.53 -1.81
CA ILE A 157 -9.59 -16.21 -2.67
C ILE A 157 -8.84 -15.14 -3.47
N THR A 158 -7.56 -14.97 -3.17
CA THR A 158 -6.69 -13.98 -3.79
C THR A 158 -6.03 -14.55 -5.04
N VAL A 159 -6.14 -13.86 -6.15
CA VAL A 159 -5.42 -14.16 -7.40
C VAL A 159 -4.16 -13.31 -7.44
N ALA A 160 -2.98 -13.96 -7.53
CA ALA A 160 -1.70 -13.26 -7.49
C ALA A 160 -1.05 -13.14 -8.87
N ASP A 161 -0.60 -11.92 -9.23
CA ASP A 161 0.39 -11.67 -10.29
C ASP A 161 1.80 -11.80 -9.70
N THR A 162 2.18 -13.05 -9.41
CA THR A 162 3.41 -13.41 -8.70
C THR A 162 4.68 -12.91 -9.38
N VAL A 163 4.64 -12.72 -10.69
CA VAL A 163 5.81 -12.27 -11.48
C VAL A 163 5.71 -10.83 -11.95
N GLY A 164 4.67 -10.11 -11.56
CA GLY A 164 4.48 -8.70 -11.92
C GLY A 164 4.40 -8.46 -13.43
N ALA A 165 3.75 -9.36 -14.18
CA ALA A 165 3.79 -9.36 -15.64
C ALA A 165 2.51 -8.80 -16.30
N ARG A 166 1.55 -8.32 -15.52
CA ARG A 166 0.27 -7.87 -16.06
C ARG A 166 0.16 -6.35 -16.10
N THR A 167 -0.65 -5.88 -17.04
CA THR A 167 -1.02 -4.47 -17.19
C THR A 167 -2.49 -4.29 -16.79
N PRO A 168 -2.95 -3.06 -16.50
CA PRO A 168 -4.31 -2.81 -16.05
C PRO A 168 -5.41 -3.37 -16.96
N ASP A 169 -5.21 -3.34 -18.28
CA ASP A 169 -6.18 -3.87 -19.22
C ASP A 169 -6.32 -5.40 -19.10
N HIS A 170 -5.21 -6.13 -19.02
CA HIS A 170 -5.24 -7.58 -18.80
C HIS A 170 -5.86 -7.95 -17.44
N VAL A 171 -5.67 -7.10 -16.42
CA VAL A 171 -6.29 -7.28 -15.10
C VAL A 171 -7.80 -7.14 -15.21
N ARG A 172 -8.31 -6.08 -15.85
CA ARG A 172 -9.74 -5.89 -16.07
C ARG A 172 -10.36 -7.06 -16.86
N GLU A 173 -9.68 -7.50 -17.93
CA GLU A 173 -10.12 -8.63 -18.74
C GLU A 173 -10.24 -9.91 -17.92
N LEU A 174 -9.24 -10.26 -17.13
CA LEU A 174 -9.28 -11.47 -16.29
C LEU A 174 -10.39 -11.39 -15.23
N VAL A 175 -10.49 -10.28 -14.50
CA VAL A 175 -11.51 -10.10 -13.47
C VAL A 175 -12.91 -10.18 -14.09
N ALA A 176 -13.12 -9.51 -15.23
CA ALA A 176 -14.41 -9.57 -15.95
C ALA A 176 -14.74 -11.00 -16.43
N ASP A 177 -13.75 -11.76 -16.91
CA ASP A 177 -13.96 -13.16 -17.35
C ASP A 177 -14.28 -14.06 -16.13
N LEU A 178 -13.61 -13.90 -15.00
CA LEU A 178 -13.95 -14.63 -13.77
C LEU A 178 -15.38 -14.32 -13.31
N ARG A 179 -15.76 -13.04 -13.30
CA ARG A 179 -17.15 -12.61 -12.99
C ARG A 179 -18.16 -13.22 -13.94
N ALA A 180 -17.88 -13.21 -15.23
CA ALA A 180 -18.75 -13.82 -16.26
C ALA A 180 -18.90 -15.34 -16.10
N ARG A 181 -17.93 -16.02 -15.48
CA ARG A 181 -17.96 -17.44 -15.11
C ARG A 181 -18.64 -17.71 -13.78
N GLY A 182 -19.17 -16.68 -13.10
CA GLY A 182 -19.93 -16.82 -11.87
C GLY A 182 -19.10 -16.68 -10.59
N VAL A 183 -17.81 -16.30 -10.69
CA VAL A 183 -17.02 -15.99 -9.49
C VAL A 183 -17.62 -14.76 -8.81
N ASP A 184 -17.95 -14.91 -7.53
CA ASP A 184 -18.44 -13.81 -6.72
C ASP A 184 -17.34 -12.81 -6.42
N GLY A 185 -17.55 -11.52 -6.73
CA GLY A 185 -16.59 -10.45 -6.45
C GLY A 185 -16.29 -10.27 -4.98
N ASP A 186 -17.29 -10.52 -4.12
CA ASP A 186 -17.12 -10.42 -2.66
C ASP A 186 -16.11 -11.44 -2.11
N ARG A 187 -15.77 -12.45 -2.93
CA ARG A 187 -14.75 -13.45 -2.62
C ARG A 187 -13.43 -13.23 -3.36
N LEU A 188 -13.36 -12.25 -4.25
CA LEU A 188 -12.20 -12.05 -5.11
C LEU A 188 -11.22 -11.06 -4.49
N GLY A 189 -10.06 -11.57 -4.10
CA GLY A 189 -8.89 -10.79 -3.71
C GLY A 189 -7.84 -10.71 -4.84
N VAL A 190 -6.97 -9.70 -4.77
CA VAL A 190 -5.86 -9.52 -5.72
C VAL A 190 -4.56 -9.20 -5.00
N HIS A 191 -3.45 -9.67 -5.58
CA HIS A 191 -2.09 -9.41 -5.10
C HIS A 191 -1.18 -9.14 -6.31
N PHE A 192 -0.50 -8.00 -6.32
CA PHE A 192 0.35 -7.61 -7.45
C PHE A 192 1.78 -7.31 -7.03
N HIS A 193 2.75 -7.91 -7.73
CA HIS A 193 4.13 -7.44 -7.73
C HIS A 193 4.35 -6.31 -8.74
N ASP A 194 5.32 -5.44 -8.47
CA ASP A 194 5.52 -4.17 -9.18
C ASP A 194 6.66 -4.20 -10.21
N ASP A 195 7.00 -5.38 -10.74
CA ASP A 195 8.13 -5.56 -11.66
C ASP A 195 8.03 -4.71 -12.94
N LEU A 196 6.82 -4.32 -13.34
CA LEU A 196 6.59 -3.39 -14.45
C LEU A 196 6.28 -1.95 -14.01
N GLY A 197 6.29 -1.64 -12.70
CA GLY A 197 5.95 -0.32 -12.17
C GLY A 197 4.47 0.03 -12.28
N VAL A 198 3.57 -0.96 -12.34
CA VAL A 198 2.13 -0.76 -12.57
C VAL A 198 1.25 -1.44 -11.52
N ALA A 199 1.81 -1.99 -10.43
CA ALA A 199 1.05 -2.71 -9.43
C ALA A 199 -0.07 -1.87 -8.80
N THR A 200 0.19 -0.60 -8.49
CA THR A 200 -0.84 0.34 -8.01
C THR A 200 -1.99 0.48 -9.02
N ALA A 201 -1.70 0.68 -10.30
CA ALA A 201 -2.71 0.80 -11.35
C ALA A 201 -3.46 -0.53 -11.59
N ASN A 202 -2.76 -1.67 -11.47
CA ASN A 202 -3.37 -3.00 -11.53
C ASN A 202 -4.36 -3.23 -10.39
N THR A 203 -3.99 -2.81 -9.17
CA THR A 203 -4.87 -2.92 -8.00
C THR A 203 -6.16 -2.12 -8.19
N LEU A 204 -6.05 -0.86 -8.60
CA LEU A 204 -7.23 -0.03 -8.88
C LEU A 204 -8.08 -0.61 -10.02
N ALA A 205 -7.45 -1.09 -11.09
CA ALA A 205 -8.13 -1.72 -12.20
C ALA A 205 -8.90 -3.00 -11.79
N ALA A 206 -8.35 -3.79 -10.85
CA ALA A 206 -9.02 -4.98 -10.31
C ALA A 206 -10.21 -4.60 -9.43
N VAL A 207 -10.06 -3.59 -8.59
CA VAL A 207 -11.13 -3.04 -7.73
C VAL A 207 -12.28 -2.50 -8.59
N ASP A 208 -11.99 -1.70 -9.61
CA ASP A 208 -12.98 -1.18 -10.56
C ASP A 208 -13.73 -2.30 -11.29
N ALA A 209 -13.04 -3.41 -11.57
CA ALA A 209 -13.63 -4.59 -12.21
C ALA A 209 -14.41 -5.49 -11.24
N GLY A 210 -14.38 -5.23 -9.93
CA GLY A 210 -15.20 -5.88 -8.92
C GLY A 210 -14.47 -6.82 -7.97
N ALA A 211 -13.15 -6.69 -7.80
CA ALA A 211 -12.43 -7.29 -6.68
C ALA A 211 -12.71 -6.51 -5.40
N THR A 212 -12.89 -7.19 -4.28
CA THR A 212 -13.25 -6.58 -2.98
C THR A 212 -12.15 -6.71 -1.92
N THR A 213 -11.04 -7.36 -2.24
CA THR A 213 -9.88 -7.44 -1.36
C THR A 213 -8.61 -7.14 -2.18
N ALA A 214 -7.71 -6.33 -1.64
CA ALA A 214 -6.43 -6.05 -2.29
C ALA A 214 -5.28 -6.08 -1.28
N ASP A 215 -4.19 -6.76 -1.65
CA ASP A 215 -2.94 -6.75 -0.91
C ASP A 215 -2.12 -5.52 -1.28
N VAL A 216 -1.60 -4.85 -0.26
CA VAL A 216 -0.80 -3.63 -0.40
C VAL A 216 0.40 -3.66 0.53
N SER A 217 1.46 -2.92 0.21
CA SER A 217 2.61 -2.76 1.11
C SER A 217 3.08 -1.32 1.17
N VAL A 218 3.54 -0.88 2.34
CA VAL A 218 4.10 0.47 2.54
C VAL A 218 5.30 0.67 1.61
N ALA A 219 5.30 1.77 0.87
CA ALA A 219 6.39 2.15 -0.04
C ALA A 219 6.78 1.05 -1.04
N SER A 220 5.84 0.19 -1.44
CA SER A 220 6.09 -0.99 -2.28
C SER A 220 7.10 -1.99 -1.69
N LEU A 221 7.34 -2.02 -0.36
CA LEU A 221 8.26 -3.00 0.22
C LEU A 221 7.85 -4.43 -0.15
N GLY A 222 8.81 -5.21 -0.64
CA GLY A 222 8.57 -6.59 -1.05
C GLY A 222 9.66 -7.15 -1.95
N GLU A 223 9.53 -8.42 -2.30
CA GLU A 223 10.47 -9.12 -3.16
C GLU A 223 10.62 -8.45 -4.53
N ARG A 224 11.82 -8.42 -5.08
CA ARG A 224 12.20 -7.82 -6.39
C ARG A 224 11.89 -6.31 -6.45
N ALA A 225 10.87 -5.90 -7.22
CA ALA A 225 10.42 -4.50 -7.32
C ALA A 225 9.33 -4.14 -6.29
N GLY A 226 8.96 -5.10 -5.43
CA GLY A 226 7.95 -4.93 -4.40
C GLY A 226 6.52 -5.17 -4.88
N ASN A 227 5.55 -4.59 -4.16
CA ASN A 227 4.12 -4.80 -4.35
C ASN A 227 3.37 -3.48 -4.63
N ALA A 228 2.05 -3.53 -4.75
CA ALA A 228 1.23 -2.33 -4.83
C ALA A 228 1.41 -1.46 -3.58
N ALA A 229 1.81 -0.20 -3.77
CA ALA A 229 2.08 0.69 -2.65
C ALA A 229 0.78 1.14 -1.95
N LEU A 230 0.65 0.83 -0.65
CA LEU A 230 -0.50 1.19 0.18
C LEU A 230 -0.88 2.67 0.01
N GLU A 231 0.08 3.56 0.24
CA GLU A 231 -0.15 5.00 0.20
C GLU A 231 -0.56 5.50 -1.20
N ARG A 232 -0.03 4.87 -2.26
CA ARG A 232 -0.38 5.26 -3.63
C ARG A 232 -1.75 4.76 -4.02
N VAL A 233 -2.12 3.55 -3.62
CA VAL A 233 -3.47 2.99 -3.86
C VAL A 233 -4.52 3.86 -3.19
N VAL A 234 -4.32 4.23 -1.91
CA VAL A 234 -5.27 5.04 -1.14
C VAL A 234 -5.40 6.45 -1.73
N VAL A 235 -4.28 7.12 -2.01
CA VAL A 235 -4.30 8.50 -2.55
C VAL A 235 -4.87 8.52 -3.97
N ALA A 236 -4.44 7.61 -4.85
CA ALA A 236 -4.93 7.58 -6.23
C ALA A 236 -6.44 7.32 -6.30
N ASN A 237 -6.95 6.37 -5.50
CA ASN A 237 -8.39 6.12 -5.40
C ASN A 237 -9.18 7.35 -4.91
N ALA A 238 -8.61 8.10 -3.97
CA ALA A 238 -9.28 9.29 -3.45
C ALA A 238 -9.31 10.46 -4.45
N VAL A 239 -8.30 10.58 -5.31
CA VAL A 239 -8.20 11.64 -6.33
C VAL A 239 -9.05 11.31 -7.55
N ASP A 240 -9.04 10.07 -8.02
CA ASP A 240 -9.72 9.65 -9.26
C ASP A 240 -11.25 9.56 -9.09
N GLY A 241 -11.70 9.25 -7.89
CA GLY A 241 -13.12 8.94 -7.63
C GLY A 241 -14.05 10.15 -7.45
N ASP A 242 -13.59 11.41 -7.46
CA ASP A 242 -14.42 12.60 -7.09
C ASP A 242 -15.36 12.34 -5.88
N GLY A 243 -14.99 11.37 -5.01
CA GLY A 243 -15.78 10.87 -3.90
C GLY A 243 -16.61 9.62 -4.18
N ASP A 244 -16.69 9.13 -5.41
CA ASP A 244 -17.42 7.91 -5.82
C ASP A 244 -16.50 6.68 -5.99
N GLY A 245 -15.21 6.78 -5.66
CA GLY A 245 -14.25 5.66 -5.69
C GLY A 245 -14.59 4.54 -4.70
N ALA A 246 -13.78 3.49 -4.70
CA ALA A 246 -13.89 2.43 -3.70
C ALA A 246 -13.75 2.99 -2.28
N ASP A 247 -14.58 2.52 -1.37
CA ASP A 247 -14.48 2.87 0.04
C ASP A 247 -13.46 1.94 0.71
N PHE A 248 -12.29 2.48 1.00
CA PHE A 248 -11.30 1.85 1.88
C PHE A 248 -11.59 2.33 3.30
N ASP A 249 -12.14 1.48 4.13
CA ASP A 249 -12.50 1.79 5.52
C ASP A 249 -11.24 1.96 6.38
N LEU A 250 -10.62 3.15 6.28
CA LEU A 250 -9.40 3.50 7.01
C LEU A 250 -9.34 5.01 7.34
N ASP A 251 -8.54 5.35 8.36
CA ASP A 251 -8.26 6.74 8.70
C ASP A 251 -7.24 7.36 7.72
N ARG A 252 -7.74 8.04 6.70
CA ARG A 252 -6.89 8.70 5.70
C ARG A 252 -5.90 9.69 6.31
N SER A 253 -6.27 10.36 7.41
CA SER A 253 -5.38 11.33 8.06
C SER A 253 -4.19 10.68 8.77
N ALA A 254 -4.28 9.40 9.07
CA ALA A 254 -3.19 8.61 9.64
C ALA A 254 -2.25 8.00 8.59
N LEU A 255 -2.55 8.08 7.28
CA LEU A 255 -1.84 7.33 6.23
C LEU A 255 -0.33 7.60 6.19
N VAL A 256 0.08 8.84 5.95
CA VAL A 256 1.50 9.21 5.85
C VAL A 256 2.23 8.97 7.18
N PRO A 257 1.69 9.38 8.36
CA PRO A 257 2.28 9.06 9.65
C PRO A 257 2.46 7.56 9.91
N ALA A 258 1.46 6.73 9.61
CA ALA A 258 1.53 5.28 9.79
C ALA A 258 2.57 4.64 8.86
N CYS A 259 2.59 5.02 7.59
CA CYS A 259 3.59 4.52 6.63
C CYS A 259 5.02 4.89 7.07
N ARG A 260 5.26 6.14 7.50
CA ARG A 260 6.59 6.57 7.99
C ARG A 260 6.99 5.82 9.26
N ALA A 261 6.07 5.68 10.22
CA ALA A 261 6.35 4.92 11.44
C ALA A 261 6.63 3.44 11.16
N THR A 262 5.99 2.85 10.14
CA THR A 262 6.26 1.48 9.69
C THR A 262 7.66 1.37 9.08
N LEU A 263 8.05 2.29 8.22
CA LEU A 263 9.40 2.34 7.64
C LEU A 263 10.46 2.50 8.71
N ASP A 264 10.28 3.45 9.63
CA ASP A 264 11.20 3.69 10.75
C ASP A 264 11.35 2.44 11.62
N ALA A 265 10.25 1.75 11.94
CA ALA A 265 10.28 0.52 12.74
C ALA A 265 11.06 -0.61 12.07
N LEU A 266 10.97 -0.72 10.74
CA LEU A 266 11.68 -1.73 9.94
C LEU A 266 13.10 -1.30 9.55
N GLY A 267 13.51 -0.07 9.88
CA GLY A 267 14.81 0.49 9.47
C GLY A 267 14.91 0.73 7.97
N GLU A 268 13.77 0.95 7.30
CA GLU A 268 13.69 1.24 5.88
C GLU A 268 13.53 2.75 5.62
N SER A 269 13.85 3.17 4.41
CA SER A 269 13.72 4.56 3.99
C SER A 269 13.29 4.65 2.54
N VAL A 270 12.74 5.79 2.16
CA VAL A 270 12.32 6.08 0.79
C VAL A 270 13.18 7.19 0.17
N ASP A 271 13.26 7.19 -1.16
CA ASP A 271 13.85 8.33 -1.89
C ASP A 271 13.00 9.59 -1.66
N PRO A 272 13.61 10.79 -1.55
CA PRO A 272 12.88 12.05 -1.39
C PRO A 272 11.80 12.31 -2.46
N ARG A 273 11.87 11.66 -3.60
CA ARG A 273 10.89 11.74 -4.70
C ARG A 273 9.88 10.61 -4.74
N THR A 274 9.90 9.71 -3.76
CA THR A 274 8.90 8.64 -3.68
C THR A 274 7.50 9.25 -3.61
N PRO A 275 6.58 8.91 -4.51
CA PRO A 275 5.23 9.44 -4.49
C PRO A 275 4.57 9.30 -3.11
N VAL A 276 3.87 10.33 -2.66
CA VAL A 276 3.17 10.46 -1.38
C VAL A 276 4.10 10.58 -0.16
N LEU A 277 5.10 9.73 0.00
CA LEU A 277 5.93 9.64 1.22
C LEU A 277 7.20 10.48 1.19
N GLY A 278 7.75 10.77 0.02
CA GLY A 278 9.00 11.49 -0.13
C GLY A 278 8.86 12.97 0.22
N GLU A 279 9.90 13.55 0.85
CA GLU A 279 9.88 14.94 1.29
C GLU A 279 9.78 15.95 0.15
N ALA A 280 10.29 15.60 -1.03
CA ALA A 280 10.31 16.50 -2.18
C ALA A 280 8.95 16.58 -2.90
N VAL A 281 8.04 15.62 -2.71
CA VAL A 281 6.80 15.55 -3.50
C VAL A 281 5.76 16.60 -3.09
N THR A 282 5.84 17.13 -1.87
CA THR A 282 4.98 18.18 -1.36
C THR A 282 5.75 19.50 -1.16
N THR A 283 6.99 19.60 -1.65
CA THR A 283 7.84 20.79 -1.55
C THR A 283 7.83 21.57 -2.85
N HIS A 284 7.40 22.82 -2.79
CA HIS A 284 7.34 23.72 -3.93
C HIS A 284 8.25 24.92 -3.72
N GLU A 285 9.19 25.12 -4.65
CA GLU A 285 10.14 26.22 -4.62
C GLU A 285 10.04 27.13 -5.87
N ALA A 286 9.49 26.63 -6.99
CA ALA A 286 9.34 27.43 -8.21
C ALA A 286 8.44 28.65 -7.99
N GLY A 287 8.93 29.84 -8.36
CA GLY A 287 8.26 31.10 -8.03
C GLY A 287 6.83 31.24 -8.58
N ILE A 288 6.54 30.66 -9.75
CA ILE A 288 5.18 30.63 -10.28
C ILE A 288 4.26 29.71 -9.45
N HIS A 289 4.79 28.59 -8.96
CA HIS A 289 4.05 27.67 -8.12
C HIS A 289 3.75 28.29 -6.76
N THR A 290 4.78 28.75 -6.06
CA THR A 290 4.63 29.33 -4.72
C THR A 290 3.75 30.57 -4.73
N ALA A 291 3.84 31.43 -5.76
CA ALA A 291 2.95 32.55 -5.92
C ALA A 291 1.47 32.16 -6.07
N ALA A 292 1.18 31.19 -6.95
CA ALA A 292 -0.20 30.72 -7.16
C ALA A 292 -0.74 29.98 -5.94
N MET A 293 0.09 29.12 -5.31
CA MET A 293 -0.31 28.32 -4.16
C MET A 293 -0.51 29.12 -2.88
N LEU A 294 0.07 30.32 -2.74
CA LEU A 294 -0.28 31.24 -1.67
C LEU A 294 -1.75 31.72 -1.76
N HIS A 295 -2.34 31.72 -2.96
CA HIS A 295 -3.75 32.08 -3.19
C HIS A 295 -4.65 30.85 -3.19
N ASP A 296 -4.25 29.81 -3.93
CA ASP A 296 -4.98 28.53 -4.04
C ASP A 296 -3.99 27.36 -4.23
N PRO A 297 -3.76 26.56 -3.18
CA PRO A 297 -2.88 25.40 -3.25
C PRO A 297 -3.26 24.39 -4.34
N GLY A 298 -4.57 24.21 -4.61
CA GLY A 298 -5.06 23.29 -5.63
C GLY A 298 -4.59 23.60 -7.05
N THR A 299 -3.96 24.77 -7.26
CA THR A 299 -3.37 25.13 -8.56
C THR A 299 -2.24 24.19 -9.00
N PHE A 300 -1.48 23.62 -8.05
CA PHE A 300 -0.32 22.77 -8.33
C PHE A 300 -0.26 21.49 -7.47
N GLU A 301 -1.34 21.14 -6.79
CA GLU A 301 -1.49 19.90 -6.03
C GLU A 301 -2.68 19.09 -6.54
N PRO A 302 -2.55 17.77 -6.68
CA PRO A 302 -3.68 16.90 -7.06
C PRO A 302 -4.71 16.78 -5.92
N CYS A 303 -4.27 16.97 -4.68
CA CYS A 303 -5.09 16.95 -3.46
C CYS A 303 -4.34 17.64 -2.33
N ASP A 304 -5.05 18.03 -1.25
CA ASP A 304 -4.41 18.55 -0.05
C ASP A 304 -3.64 17.44 0.68
N PRO A 305 -2.30 17.54 0.84
CA PRO A 305 -1.52 16.56 1.59
C PRO A 305 -2.01 16.32 3.00
N ALA A 306 -2.58 17.33 3.66
CA ALA A 306 -3.11 17.22 5.02
C ALA A 306 -4.25 16.21 5.14
N THR A 307 -5.01 15.95 4.06
CA THR A 307 -6.04 14.90 4.02
C THR A 307 -5.47 13.52 4.34
N PHE A 308 -4.19 13.31 4.04
CA PHE A 308 -3.47 12.05 4.25
C PHE A 308 -2.41 12.14 5.36
N GLY A 309 -2.46 13.19 6.21
CA GLY A 309 -1.49 13.43 7.27
C GLY A 309 -0.12 13.87 6.78
N GLY A 310 -0.02 14.32 5.53
CA GLY A 310 1.17 14.95 4.97
C GLY A 310 1.20 16.47 5.19
N GLU A 311 2.33 17.08 4.88
CA GLU A 311 2.52 18.52 5.02
C GLU A 311 2.96 19.14 3.69
N ARG A 312 2.33 20.27 3.31
CA ARG A 312 2.78 21.13 2.21
C ARG A 312 3.96 21.97 2.66
N ARG A 313 4.97 22.10 1.81
CA ARG A 313 6.15 22.93 2.07
C ARG A 313 6.37 23.91 0.93
N LEU A 314 6.11 25.18 1.18
CA LEU A 314 6.47 26.27 0.27
C LEU A 314 7.81 26.85 0.67
N VAL A 315 8.73 26.94 -0.28
CA VAL A 315 10.08 27.47 -0.08
C VAL A 315 10.26 28.75 -0.90
N PHE A 316 10.63 29.80 -0.24
CA PHE A 316 10.85 31.14 -0.81
C PHE A 316 12.34 31.46 -0.89
N GLY A 317 12.81 31.82 -2.08
CA GLY A 317 14.21 32.11 -2.34
C GLY A 317 14.41 33.27 -3.30
N PRO A 318 15.65 33.67 -3.58
CA PRO A 318 15.97 34.81 -4.45
C PRO A 318 15.54 34.58 -5.90
N GLY A 319 15.38 35.71 -6.65
CA GLY A 319 15.10 35.66 -8.07
C GLY A 319 13.66 35.31 -8.47
N ARG A 320 12.72 35.30 -7.54
CA ARG A 320 11.34 34.84 -7.71
C ARG A 320 10.33 35.98 -7.44
N SER A 321 10.31 36.97 -8.34
CA SER A 321 9.49 38.20 -8.16
C SER A 321 7.98 37.94 -7.97
N GLY A 322 7.44 36.90 -8.60
CA GLY A 322 6.04 36.48 -8.39
C GLY A 322 5.74 36.07 -6.96
N SER A 323 6.58 35.24 -6.33
CA SER A 323 6.44 34.83 -4.94
C SER A 323 6.59 35.99 -3.97
N ALA A 324 7.59 36.88 -4.21
CA ALA A 324 7.80 38.06 -3.37
C ALA A 324 6.60 39.02 -3.44
N ARG A 325 6.02 39.19 -4.62
CA ARG A 325 4.79 39.98 -4.80
C ARG A 325 3.63 39.36 -4.02
N ALA A 326 3.38 38.07 -4.16
CA ALA A 326 2.30 37.37 -3.48
C ALA A 326 2.45 37.40 -1.94
N LEU A 327 3.69 37.28 -1.42
CA LEU A 327 3.96 37.40 0.01
C LEU A 327 3.59 38.79 0.55
N LEU A 328 3.98 39.88 -0.17
CA LEU A 328 3.62 41.25 0.21
C LEU A 328 2.10 41.46 0.17
N GLU A 329 1.43 41.02 -0.89
CA GLU A 329 -0.03 41.10 -1.04
C GLU A 329 -0.76 40.36 0.11
N ARG A 330 -0.30 39.19 0.49
CA ARG A 330 -0.87 38.39 1.59
C ARG A 330 -0.71 39.09 2.95
N ALA A 331 0.38 39.85 3.15
CA ALA A 331 0.60 40.65 4.32
C ALA A 331 -0.17 41.99 4.27
N GLY A 332 -0.95 42.27 3.22
CA GLY A 332 -1.69 43.52 3.03
C GLY A 332 -0.82 44.69 2.61
N ILE A 333 0.38 44.42 2.12
CA ILE A 333 1.37 45.41 1.69
C ILE A 333 1.30 45.58 0.17
N ASP A 334 1.14 46.84 -0.30
CA ASP A 334 1.15 47.15 -1.73
C ASP A 334 2.50 46.71 -2.37
N PRO A 335 2.52 45.78 -3.34
CA PRO A 335 3.75 45.16 -3.86
C PRO A 335 4.39 46.02 -4.96
N THR A 336 4.81 47.25 -4.63
CA THR A 336 5.56 48.07 -5.56
C THR A 336 6.85 47.40 -6.01
N ASP A 337 7.36 47.77 -7.20
CA ASP A 337 8.59 47.16 -7.72
C ASP A 337 9.80 47.37 -6.77
N GLU A 338 9.83 48.50 -6.05
CA GLU A 338 10.86 48.77 -5.03
C GLU A 338 10.77 47.80 -3.85
N ARG A 339 9.56 47.56 -3.33
CA ARG A 339 9.34 46.61 -2.22
C ARG A 339 9.62 45.16 -2.63
N VAL A 340 9.20 44.77 -3.84
CA VAL A 340 9.51 43.46 -4.39
C VAL A 340 11.02 43.26 -4.52
N ALA A 341 11.75 44.25 -5.06
CA ALA A 341 13.21 44.20 -5.17
C ALA A 341 13.86 44.05 -3.78
N ARG A 342 13.44 44.90 -2.81
CA ARG A 342 13.94 44.81 -1.43
C ARG A 342 13.69 43.45 -0.80
N LEU A 343 12.51 42.86 -0.96
CA LEU A 343 12.23 41.54 -0.44
C LEU A 343 13.09 40.45 -1.10
N LEU A 344 13.33 40.53 -2.39
CA LEU A 344 14.23 39.62 -3.10
C LEU A 344 15.68 39.73 -2.60
N ASP A 345 16.17 40.94 -2.30
CA ASP A 345 17.50 41.15 -1.73
C ASP A 345 17.58 40.50 -0.32
N LEU A 346 16.57 40.69 0.53
CA LEU A 346 16.49 40.05 1.84
C LEU A 346 16.45 38.52 1.76
N LEU A 347 15.68 37.96 0.82
CA LEU A 347 15.66 36.51 0.57
C LEU A 347 17.00 36.00 0.06
N ALA A 348 17.73 36.80 -0.71
CA ALA A 348 19.07 36.45 -1.18
C ALA A 348 20.10 36.46 -0.04
N GLU A 349 20.01 37.41 0.88
CA GLU A 349 20.92 37.51 2.03
C GLU A 349 20.67 36.41 3.07
N ARG A 350 19.41 36.05 3.34
CA ARG A 350 19.04 35.08 4.40
C ARG A 350 18.93 33.66 3.90
N GLY A 351 18.94 33.44 2.58
CA GLY A 351 18.80 32.15 1.93
C GLY A 351 17.34 31.68 1.80
N PRO A 352 17.12 30.55 1.13
CA PRO A 352 15.78 29.96 1.00
C PRO A 352 15.18 29.66 2.38
N MET A 353 13.88 29.99 2.56
CA MET A 353 13.15 29.81 3.82
C MET A 353 11.73 29.31 3.58
N ASP A 354 11.13 28.71 4.60
CA ASP A 354 9.74 28.27 4.58
C ASP A 354 8.74 29.47 4.64
N GLU A 355 7.46 29.17 4.48
CA GLU A 355 6.38 30.15 4.45
C GLU A 355 6.28 30.94 5.76
N ALA A 356 6.39 30.29 6.90
CA ALA A 356 6.27 30.94 8.22
C ALA A 356 7.41 31.94 8.44
N THR A 357 8.64 31.54 8.11
CA THR A 357 9.84 32.39 8.20
C THR A 357 9.76 33.55 7.21
N ALA A 358 9.29 33.30 5.98
CA ALA A 358 9.13 34.32 4.96
C ALA A 358 8.04 35.34 5.34
N THR A 359 6.94 34.90 5.94
CA THR A 359 5.90 35.78 6.46
C THR A 359 6.43 36.67 7.58
N THR A 360 7.14 36.10 8.55
CA THR A 360 7.78 36.86 9.64
C THR A 360 8.76 37.90 9.08
N LEU A 361 9.55 37.54 8.07
CA LEU A 361 10.46 38.47 7.41
C LEU A 361 9.72 39.67 6.79
N VAL A 362 8.57 39.44 6.15
CA VAL A 362 7.77 40.51 5.57
C VAL A 362 7.19 41.40 6.65
N ASP A 363 6.65 40.83 7.73
CA ASP A 363 6.08 41.62 8.86
C ASP A 363 7.12 42.49 9.57
N ASP A 364 8.39 42.01 9.68
CA ASP A 364 9.46 42.75 10.35
C ASP A 364 10.08 43.85 9.50
N GLU A 365 10.06 43.74 8.17
CA GLU A 365 10.85 44.59 7.28
C GLU A 365 9.99 45.62 6.49
N PHE A 366 8.68 45.47 6.47
CA PHE A 366 7.75 46.29 5.68
C PHE A 366 6.57 46.82 6.50
#